data_9c052bd6644299d53438acf0a275666a
#
_entry.id   9c052bd6644299d53438acf0a275666a
#
_cell.length_a   1.000
_cell.length_b   1.000
_cell.length_c   1.000
_cell.angle_alpha   90.00
_cell.angle_beta   90.00
_cell.angle_gamma   90.00
#
_symmetry.space_group_name_H-M   'P 1'
#
loop_
_entity.id
_entity.type
_entity.pdbx_description
1 polymer ?
#
loop_
_entity_poly.entity_id
_entity_poly.type
_entity_poly.pdbx_seq_one_letter_code
_entity_poly.pdbx_strand_id
1 'polypeptide(L)'
;MFDHIAFPTPYQTLELPQPVQLTIKRLDQIHPQISGNKFFKLKYNLLAAQQQGFSQVLTFGGAFSNHIAATAYAAQRFGFQSIGIIRGQELATQDLNPTLQTAQDFGMQLHFVSRAEYRLRHEVEYLQQLQQQYPQAFIIPEGGSNSLAIQGTQEILSPDDLENYDVICCAVGTGGTIVGIIESSSEQQQVLGFSALKGDFLKQDIQQWPLPKTVRLPVNW
;
A
#
# COMPACT_ATOMS: atom_id res chain seq x y z
N MET A 1 0.64 9.83 15.36
CA MET A 1 0.72 8.35 15.37
C MET A 1 1.94 7.85 14.60
N PHE A 2 1.93 7.84 13.27
CA PHE A 2 3.03 7.32 12.44
C PHE A 2 4.33 8.13 12.52
N ASP A 3 4.26 9.44 12.58
CA ASP A 3 5.44 10.32 12.55
C ASP A 3 6.43 10.07 13.70
N HIS A 4 5.95 9.52 14.82
CA HIS A 4 6.79 9.19 15.98
C HIS A 4 7.57 7.86 15.83
N ILE A 5 7.28 7.07 14.80
CA ILE A 5 7.95 5.79 14.52
C ILE A 5 8.71 5.80 13.20
N ALA A 6 8.62 6.89 12.44
CA ALA A 6 9.32 7.04 11.17
C ALA A 6 10.83 7.28 11.42
N PHE A 7 11.67 6.57 10.69
CA PHE A 7 13.08 6.89 10.57
C PHE A 7 13.32 7.85 9.40
N PRO A 8 14.39 8.63 9.40
CA PRO A 8 14.79 9.40 8.24
C PRO A 8 14.92 8.51 7.00
N THR A 9 14.36 8.95 5.88
CA THR A 9 14.43 8.23 4.62
C THR A 9 15.67 8.69 3.86
N PRO A 10 16.75 7.91 3.79
CA PRO A 10 17.98 8.33 3.12
C PRO A 10 17.82 8.28 1.59
N TYR A 11 18.65 9.08 0.92
CA TYR A 11 18.80 9.05 -0.53
C TYR A 11 20.10 8.33 -0.89
N GLN A 12 20.02 7.48 -1.90
CA GLN A 12 21.16 6.73 -2.43
C GLN A 12 21.33 7.07 -3.91
N THR A 13 22.36 7.83 -4.23
CA THR A 13 22.73 8.10 -5.63
C THR A 13 23.42 6.88 -6.22
N LEU A 14 23.06 6.53 -7.44
CA LEU A 14 23.71 5.47 -8.22
C LEU A 14 24.57 6.08 -9.30
N GLU A 15 25.81 5.57 -9.43
CA GLU A 15 26.69 5.90 -10.54
C GLU A 15 26.28 5.08 -11.77
N LEU A 16 25.90 5.77 -12.83
CA LEU A 16 25.51 5.16 -14.10
C LEU A 16 26.50 5.56 -15.20
N PRO A 17 26.77 4.67 -16.20
CA PRO A 17 27.65 5.00 -17.31
C PRO A 17 27.06 6.03 -18.28
N GLN A 18 25.77 6.33 -18.19
CA GLN A 18 25.08 7.37 -18.98
C GLN A 18 25.07 8.71 -18.24
N PRO A 19 24.87 9.83 -18.93
CA PRO A 19 24.79 11.17 -18.33
C PRO A 19 23.43 11.40 -17.65
N VAL A 20 22.97 10.42 -16.88
CA VAL A 20 21.72 10.47 -16.10
C VAL A 20 22.10 10.33 -14.63
N GLN A 21 21.66 11.26 -13.82
CA GLN A 21 21.76 11.16 -12.37
C GLN A 21 20.53 10.39 -11.84
N LEU A 22 20.77 9.24 -11.21
CA LEU A 22 19.72 8.43 -10.60
C LEU A 22 19.91 8.39 -9.09
N THR A 23 18.87 8.77 -8.37
CA THR A 23 18.82 8.72 -6.91
C THR A 23 17.64 7.90 -6.43
N ILE A 24 17.88 6.98 -5.52
CA ILE A 24 16.85 6.17 -4.89
C ILE A 24 16.49 6.78 -3.54
N LYS A 25 15.23 7.16 -3.35
CA LYS A 25 14.67 7.46 -2.03
C LYS A 25 14.33 6.15 -1.33
N ARG A 26 15.07 5.81 -0.28
CA ARG A 26 15.05 4.51 0.40
C ARG A 26 13.85 4.43 1.36
N LEU A 27 12.62 4.41 0.80
CA LEU A 27 11.39 4.25 1.59
C LEU A 27 11.35 2.93 2.36
N ASP A 28 12.11 1.93 1.93
CA ASP A 28 12.27 0.66 2.63
C ASP A 28 12.93 0.81 4.01
N GLN A 29 13.62 1.91 4.26
CA GLN A 29 14.28 2.20 5.53
C GLN A 29 13.46 3.09 6.47
N ILE A 30 12.26 3.53 6.07
CA ILE A 30 11.42 4.39 6.90
C ILE A 30 10.95 3.70 8.20
N HIS A 31 10.77 2.38 8.15
CA HIS A 31 10.44 1.56 9.31
C HIS A 31 10.69 0.07 9.00
N PRO A 32 11.27 -0.70 9.93
CA PRO A 32 11.64 -2.10 9.67
C PRO A 32 10.45 -3.03 9.40
N GLN A 33 9.28 -2.76 9.97
CA GLN A 33 8.09 -3.60 9.83
C GLN A 33 7.01 -3.00 8.92
N ILE A 34 6.89 -1.67 8.88
CA ILE A 34 5.97 -0.97 7.98
C ILE A 34 6.79 -0.32 6.87
N SER A 35 7.44 -1.14 6.07
CA SER A 35 8.41 -0.71 5.06
C SER A 35 7.75 -0.12 3.82
N GLY A 36 8.44 0.80 3.17
CA GLY A 36 8.08 1.34 1.88
C GLY A 36 6.77 2.13 1.87
N ASN A 37 6.05 2.03 0.76
CA ASN A 37 4.79 2.75 0.57
C ASN A 37 3.69 2.35 1.57
N LYS A 38 3.83 1.22 2.27
CA LYS A 38 2.82 0.78 3.24
C LYS A 38 2.77 1.67 4.47
N PHE A 39 3.88 2.28 4.84
CA PHE A 39 3.93 3.29 5.89
C PHE A 39 2.94 4.43 5.63
N PHE A 40 3.01 5.00 4.45
CA PHE A 40 2.16 6.10 4.02
C PHE A 40 0.70 5.67 3.82
N LYS A 41 0.47 4.53 3.18
CA LYS A 41 -0.87 4.03 2.91
C LYS A 41 -1.67 3.67 4.16
N LEU A 42 -1.00 3.16 5.19
CA LEU A 42 -1.66 2.78 6.44
C LEU A 42 -1.90 3.98 7.37
N LYS A 43 -1.11 5.04 7.27
CA LYS A 43 -1.17 6.22 8.16
C LYS A 43 -2.59 6.74 8.33
N TYR A 44 -3.22 7.21 7.27
CA TYR A 44 -4.54 7.80 7.35
C TYR A 44 -5.67 6.78 7.50
N ASN A 45 -5.48 5.55 7.02
CA ASN A 45 -6.43 4.46 7.25
C ASN A 45 -6.57 4.16 8.75
N LEU A 46 -5.45 4.02 9.48
CA LEU A 46 -5.48 3.76 10.92
C LEU A 46 -5.91 4.99 11.73
N LEU A 47 -5.56 6.19 11.29
CA LEU A 47 -6.09 7.42 11.90
C LEU A 47 -7.60 7.50 11.78
N ALA A 48 -8.17 7.21 10.61
CA ALA A 48 -9.60 7.19 10.38
C ALA A 48 -10.30 6.10 11.22
N ALA A 49 -9.71 4.90 11.29
CA ALA A 49 -10.22 3.82 12.13
C ALA A 49 -10.29 4.25 13.60
N GLN A 50 -9.24 4.90 14.11
CA GLN A 50 -9.19 5.41 15.49
C GLN A 50 -10.23 6.50 15.73
N GLN A 51 -10.34 7.49 14.84
CA GLN A 51 -11.28 8.60 14.97
C GLN A 51 -12.74 8.14 14.94
N GLN A 52 -13.03 7.08 14.19
CA GLN A 52 -14.36 6.48 14.10
C GLN A 52 -14.65 5.46 15.22
N GLY A 53 -13.70 5.22 16.12
CA GLY A 53 -13.89 4.35 17.29
C GLY A 53 -13.83 2.86 16.99
N PHE A 54 -13.30 2.46 15.83
CA PHE A 54 -13.07 1.04 15.52
C PHE A 54 -11.95 0.47 16.40
N SER A 55 -12.13 -0.76 16.86
CA SER A 55 -11.12 -1.48 17.65
C SER A 55 -10.37 -2.53 16.84
N GLN A 56 -10.83 -2.79 15.62
CA GLN A 56 -10.25 -3.78 14.72
C GLN A 56 -10.00 -3.17 13.34
N VAL A 57 -9.07 -3.75 12.59
CA VAL A 57 -8.88 -3.48 11.16
C VAL A 57 -8.94 -4.80 10.39
N LEU A 58 -9.62 -4.79 9.26
CA LEU A 58 -9.70 -5.92 8.36
C LEU A 58 -9.09 -5.54 7.01
N THR A 59 -8.28 -6.42 6.44
CA THR A 59 -7.71 -6.18 5.12
C THR A 59 -7.56 -7.46 4.30
N PHE A 60 -7.15 -7.32 3.04
CA PHE A 60 -7.07 -8.38 2.06
C PHE A 60 -5.65 -8.52 1.53
N GLY A 61 -5.23 -9.75 1.23
CA GLY A 61 -3.94 -9.99 0.59
C GLY A 61 -3.71 -11.44 0.16
N GLY A 62 -2.71 -11.65 -0.68
CA GLY A 62 -2.19 -12.99 -0.96
C GLY A 62 -1.14 -13.41 0.08
N ALA A 63 -0.67 -14.65 -0.03
CA ALA A 63 0.27 -15.26 0.92
C ALA A 63 1.59 -14.48 1.11
N PHE A 64 2.05 -13.78 0.09
CA PHE A 64 3.31 -13.02 0.12
C PHE A 64 3.06 -11.50 0.14
N SER A 65 1.92 -11.07 0.68
CA SER A 65 1.53 -9.66 0.68
C SER A 65 2.27 -8.87 1.75
N ASN A 66 3.14 -7.96 1.35
CA ASN A 66 3.77 -7.00 2.27
C ASN A 66 2.73 -6.11 2.98
N HIS A 67 1.55 -5.93 2.36
CA HIS A 67 0.47 -5.17 2.99
C HIS A 67 -0.10 -5.91 4.21
N ILE A 68 -0.28 -7.23 4.12
CA ILE A 68 -0.74 -8.08 5.24
C ILE A 68 0.21 -7.95 6.43
N ALA A 69 1.50 -8.21 6.23
CA ALA A 69 2.49 -8.14 7.31
C ALA A 69 2.59 -6.72 7.92
N ALA A 70 2.63 -5.68 7.07
CA ALA A 70 2.68 -4.30 7.53
C ALA A 70 1.42 -3.89 8.31
N THR A 71 0.23 -4.33 7.88
CA THR A 71 -1.02 -4.04 8.58
C THR A 71 -1.08 -4.75 9.93
N ALA A 72 -0.63 -5.99 10.02
CA ALA A 72 -0.58 -6.75 11.27
C ALA A 72 0.27 -6.03 12.32
N TYR A 73 1.50 -5.67 11.96
CA TYR A 73 2.39 -4.92 12.85
C TYR A 73 1.79 -3.56 13.25
N ALA A 74 1.30 -2.79 12.26
CA ALA A 74 0.76 -1.46 12.53
C ALA A 74 -0.47 -1.53 13.45
N ALA A 75 -1.35 -2.52 13.24
CA ALA A 75 -2.50 -2.75 14.11
C ALA A 75 -2.06 -3.04 15.55
N GLN A 76 -1.16 -3.99 15.76
CA GLN A 76 -0.62 -4.31 17.08
C GLN A 76 0.02 -3.07 17.74
N ARG A 77 0.86 -2.36 16.98
CA ARG A 77 1.59 -1.18 17.48
C ARG A 77 0.68 -0.04 17.94
N PHE A 78 -0.48 0.10 17.30
CA PHE A 78 -1.43 1.19 17.59
C PHE A 78 -2.70 0.75 18.32
N GLY A 79 -2.70 -0.48 18.86
CA GLY A 79 -3.75 -0.98 19.76
C GLY A 79 -5.00 -1.48 19.05
N PHE A 80 -4.92 -1.85 17.78
CA PHE A 80 -5.99 -2.52 17.04
C PHE A 80 -5.78 -4.03 17.02
N GLN A 81 -6.87 -4.79 17.00
CA GLN A 81 -6.86 -6.16 16.52
C GLN A 81 -6.83 -6.14 14.98
N SER A 82 -6.30 -7.18 14.36
CA SER A 82 -6.23 -7.25 12.90
C SER A 82 -6.74 -8.58 12.35
N ILE A 83 -7.40 -8.48 11.19
CA ILE A 83 -8.00 -9.58 10.45
C ILE A 83 -7.49 -9.52 9.02
N GLY A 84 -6.91 -10.61 8.55
CA GLY A 84 -6.45 -10.74 7.16
C GLY A 84 -7.30 -11.74 6.39
N ILE A 85 -7.98 -11.29 5.34
CA ILE A 85 -8.66 -12.18 4.37
C ILE A 85 -7.61 -12.59 3.35
N ILE A 86 -7.18 -13.85 3.42
CA ILE A 86 -6.03 -14.38 2.67
C ILE A 86 -6.52 -15.19 1.47
N ARG A 87 -6.04 -14.82 0.28
CA ARG A 87 -6.33 -15.55 -0.95
C ARG A 87 -5.64 -16.90 -0.99
N GLY A 88 -6.40 -17.98 -1.03
CA GLY A 88 -5.91 -19.36 -1.14
C GLY A 88 -6.37 -20.21 0.01
N GLN A 89 -7.58 -20.75 -0.07
CA GLN A 89 -8.16 -21.65 0.95
C GLN A 89 -7.28 -22.88 1.18
N GLU A 90 -6.56 -23.34 0.16
CA GLU A 90 -5.61 -24.44 0.22
C GLU A 90 -4.45 -24.22 1.19
N LEU A 91 -4.17 -22.96 1.54
CA LEU A 91 -3.09 -22.60 2.46
C LEU A 91 -3.47 -22.77 3.94
N ALA A 92 -4.75 -22.92 4.25
CA ALA A 92 -5.23 -23.06 5.62
C ALA A 92 -4.71 -24.32 6.34
N THR A 93 -4.32 -25.34 5.58
CA THR A 93 -3.81 -26.62 6.08
C THR A 93 -2.31 -26.81 5.86
N GLN A 94 -1.61 -25.77 5.42
CA GLN A 94 -0.18 -25.78 5.17
C GLN A 94 0.57 -24.96 6.21
N ASP A 95 1.86 -25.20 6.34
CA ASP A 95 2.75 -24.36 7.14
C ASP A 95 2.75 -22.94 6.56
N LEU A 96 2.68 -21.95 7.44
CA LEU A 96 2.70 -20.56 7.03
C LEU A 96 4.06 -20.20 6.43
N ASN A 97 4.04 -19.48 5.34
CA ASN A 97 5.25 -18.85 4.82
C ASN A 97 5.71 -17.70 5.76
N PRO A 98 6.94 -17.19 5.64
CA PRO A 98 7.46 -16.16 6.52
C PRO A 98 6.61 -14.90 6.63
N THR A 99 5.93 -14.49 5.53
CA THR A 99 5.07 -13.29 5.52
C THR A 99 3.81 -13.48 6.37
N LEU A 100 3.13 -14.61 6.20
CA LEU A 100 1.94 -14.93 6.99
C LEU A 100 2.28 -15.27 8.44
N GLN A 101 3.43 -15.94 8.65
CA GLN A 101 3.93 -16.19 10.00
C GLN A 101 4.18 -14.86 10.73
N THR A 102 4.87 -13.92 10.10
CA THR A 102 5.08 -12.57 10.65
C THR A 102 3.76 -11.89 11.00
N ALA A 103 2.75 -11.99 10.12
CA ALA A 103 1.44 -11.40 10.39
C ALA A 103 0.75 -12.06 11.59
N GLN A 104 0.82 -13.37 11.70
CA GLN A 104 0.28 -14.13 12.84
C GLN A 104 1.02 -13.81 14.15
N ASP A 105 2.35 -13.68 14.12
CA ASP A 105 3.18 -13.34 15.28
C ASP A 105 2.82 -11.94 15.83
N PHE A 106 2.38 -11.02 14.95
CA PHE A 106 1.83 -9.71 15.33
C PHE A 106 0.34 -9.74 15.69
N GLY A 107 -0.24 -10.94 15.86
CA GLY A 107 -1.60 -11.13 16.35
C GLY A 107 -2.70 -11.01 15.29
N MET A 108 -2.36 -11.02 13.99
CA MET A 108 -3.37 -11.01 12.94
C MET A 108 -4.10 -12.36 12.87
N GLN A 109 -5.43 -12.31 12.88
CA GLN A 109 -6.27 -13.48 12.58
C GLN A 109 -6.30 -13.69 11.06
N LEU A 110 -5.82 -14.85 10.60
CA LEU A 110 -5.76 -15.19 9.18
C LEU A 110 -7.00 -16.01 8.79
N HIS A 111 -7.81 -15.47 7.88
CA HIS A 111 -8.96 -16.15 7.29
C HIS A 111 -8.68 -16.48 5.83
N PHE A 112 -8.47 -17.76 5.54
CA PHE A 112 -8.18 -18.23 4.20
C PHE A 112 -9.46 -18.46 3.42
N VAL A 113 -9.59 -17.77 2.28
CA VAL A 113 -10.76 -17.86 1.42
C VAL A 113 -10.40 -18.40 0.05
N SER A 114 -11.39 -18.99 -0.65
CA SER A 114 -11.18 -19.45 -2.02
C SER A 114 -10.82 -18.32 -2.96
N ARG A 115 -10.18 -18.63 -4.08
CA ARG A 115 -9.86 -17.63 -5.12
C ARG A 115 -11.12 -17.01 -5.72
N ALA A 116 -12.23 -17.75 -5.75
CA ALA A 116 -13.51 -17.25 -6.23
C ALA A 116 -14.09 -16.21 -5.25
N GLU A 117 -14.13 -16.54 -3.97
CA GLU A 117 -14.56 -15.62 -2.92
C GLU A 117 -13.68 -14.37 -2.84
N TYR A 118 -12.36 -14.54 -2.91
CA TYR A 118 -11.43 -13.41 -2.89
C TYR A 118 -11.65 -12.39 -4.02
N ARG A 119 -12.19 -12.81 -5.18
CA ARG A 119 -12.54 -11.88 -6.26
C ARG A 119 -13.64 -10.91 -5.89
N LEU A 120 -14.49 -11.27 -4.93
CA LEU A 120 -15.60 -10.45 -4.45
C LEU A 120 -15.17 -9.30 -3.52
N ARG A 121 -13.90 -9.20 -3.15
CA ARG A 121 -13.36 -8.23 -2.18
C ARG A 121 -13.62 -6.76 -2.49
N HIS A 122 -14.10 -6.44 -3.67
CA HIS A 122 -14.53 -5.09 -4.09
C HIS A 122 -16.04 -4.95 -4.22
N GLU A 123 -16.80 -6.07 -4.12
CA GLU A 123 -18.24 -6.08 -4.25
C GLU A 123 -18.91 -5.57 -2.97
N VAL A 124 -19.87 -4.69 -3.13
CA VAL A 124 -20.55 -4.02 -1.99
C VAL A 124 -21.21 -5.02 -1.06
N GLU A 125 -21.87 -6.02 -1.62
CA GLU A 125 -22.58 -7.06 -0.87
C GLU A 125 -21.61 -7.89 -0.02
N TYR A 126 -20.43 -8.23 -0.55
CA TYR A 126 -19.42 -8.98 0.19
C TYR A 126 -18.80 -8.14 1.32
N LEU A 127 -18.52 -6.87 1.05
CA LEU A 127 -18.03 -5.95 2.08
C LEU A 127 -19.05 -5.73 3.18
N GLN A 128 -20.35 -5.66 2.86
CA GLN A 128 -21.44 -5.59 3.85
C GLN A 128 -21.53 -6.87 4.71
N GLN A 129 -21.38 -8.05 4.11
CA GLN A 129 -21.33 -9.32 4.85
C GLN A 129 -20.14 -9.35 5.82
N LEU A 130 -18.94 -8.93 5.37
CA LEU A 130 -17.77 -8.82 6.24
C LEU A 130 -17.99 -7.80 7.37
N GLN A 131 -18.64 -6.67 7.09
CA GLN A 131 -18.93 -5.66 8.11
C GLN A 131 -19.94 -6.18 9.15
N GLN A 132 -20.91 -7.00 8.74
CA GLN A 132 -21.85 -7.67 9.68
C GLN A 132 -21.14 -8.73 10.52
N GLN A 133 -20.22 -9.49 9.93
CA GLN A 133 -19.42 -10.50 10.64
C GLN A 133 -18.41 -9.87 11.60
N TYR A 134 -17.83 -8.71 11.23
CA TYR A 134 -16.82 -8.00 11.98
C TYR A 134 -17.24 -6.55 12.24
N PRO A 135 -18.27 -6.30 13.07
CA PRO A 135 -18.87 -4.97 13.21
C PRO A 135 -17.92 -3.93 13.81
N GLN A 136 -16.85 -4.36 14.50
CA GLN A 136 -15.82 -3.51 15.07
C GLN A 136 -14.60 -3.30 14.17
N ALA A 137 -14.64 -3.82 12.92
CA ALA A 137 -13.51 -3.72 12.00
C ALA A 137 -13.67 -2.58 11.00
N PHE A 138 -12.66 -1.74 10.91
CA PHE A 138 -12.47 -0.81 9.79
C PHE A 138 -11.88 -1.59 8.60
N ILE A 139 -12.59 -1.62 7.48
CA ILE A 139 -12.16 -2.36 6.30
C ILE A 139 -11.19 -1.51 5.48
N ILE A 140 -9.96 -2.01 5.35
CA ILE A 140 -8.91 -1.43 4.52
C ILE A 140 -8.81 -2.27 3.23
N PRO A 141 -8.97 -1.67 2.03
CA PRO A 141 -8.90 -2.42 0.77
C PRO A 141 -7.58 -3.13 0.53
N GLU A 142 -7.53 -4.07 -0.42
CA GLU A 142 -6.31 -4.75 -0.84
C GLU A 142 -5.21 -3.74 -1.19
N GLY A 143 -4.01 -3.98 -0.64
CA GLY A 143 -2.87 -3.07 -0.82
C GLY A 143 -3.04 -1.69 -0.17
N GLY A 144 -4.12 -1.46 0.57
CA GLY A 144 -4.44 -0.18 1.20
C GLY A 144 -4.93 0.89 0.22
N SER A 145 -5.41 0.53 -0.98
CA SER A 145 -5.68 1.49 -2.06
C SER A 145 -7.09 2.11 -1.94
N ASN A 146 -7.18 3.26 -1.30
CA ASN A 146 -8.36 4.12 -1.18
C ASN A 146 -7.93 5.60 -1.10
N SER A 147 -8.86 6.53 -0.94
CA SER A 147 -8.58 7.98 -0.82
C SER A 147 -7.65 8.31 0.36
N LEU A 148 -7.82 7.62 1.49
CA LEU A 148 -6.95 7.80 2.66
C LEU A 148 -5.51 7.37 2.40
N ALA A 149 -5.32 6.29 1.62
CA ALA A 149 -3.99 5.85 1.21
C ALA A 149 -3.35 6.82 0.21
N ILE A 150 -4.13 7.40 -0.70
CA ILE A 150 -3.65 8.43 -1.62
C ILE A 150 -3.20 9.65 -0.84
N GLN A 151 -4.01 10.14 0.09
CA GLN A 151 -3.64 11.22 0.99
C GLN A 151 -2.30 10.95 1.69
N GLY A 152 -2.11 9.73 2.20
CA GLY A 152 -0.84 9.35 2.81
C GLY A 152 0.33 9.33 1.82
N THR A 153 0.13 8.79 0.63
CA THR A 153 1.21 8.68 -0.37
C THR A 153 1.59 10.01 -1.02
N GLN A 154 0.79 11.08 -0.88
CA GLN A 154 1.21 12.45 -1.20
C GLN A 154 2.39 12.92 -0.36
N GLU A 155 2.55 12.41 0.86
CA GLU A 155 3.66 12.75 1.76
C GLU A 155 4.99 12.05 1.39
N ILE A 156 5.01 11.22 0.35
CA ILE A 156 6.24 10.56 -0.11
C ILE A 156 7.23 11.57 -0.65
N LEU A 157 6.75 12.57 -1.39
CA LEU A 157 7.61 13.63 -1.92
C LEU A 157 7.79 14.73 -0.87
N SER A 158 9.04 15.07 -0.60
CA SER A 158 9.42 16.23 0.22
C SER A 158 9.56 17.48 -0.65
N PRO A 159 9.61 18.69 -0.08
CA PRO A 159 9.93 19.90 -0.84
C PRO A 159 11.23 19.78 -1.65
N ASP A 160 12.26 19.16 -1.08
CA ASP A 160 13.55 18.93 -1.77
C ASP A 160 13.38 18.04 -3.00
N ASP A 161 12.45 17.05 -2.96
CA ASP A 161 12.17 16.21 -4.14
C ASP A 161 11.53 17.03 -5.27
N LEU A 162 10.72 18.02 -4.93
CA LEU A 162 10.04 18.85 -5.91
C LEU A 162 11.00 19.84 -6.61
N GLU A 163 12.08 20.21 -5.94
CA GLU A 163 13.07 21.16 -6.44
C GLU A 163 14.22 20.50 -7.20
N ASN A 164 14.62 19.27 -6.80
CA ASN A 164 15.87 18.68 -7.25
C ASN A 164 15.74 17.56 -8.28
N TYR A 165 14.53 17.11 -8.61
CA TYR A 165 14.32 16.01 -9.55
C TYR A 165 13.32 16.34 -10.64
N ASP A 166 13.71 16.15 -11.91
CA ASP A 166 12.85 16.37 -13.08
C ASP A 166 11.88 15.19 -13.32
N VAL A 167 12.30 13.99 -12.95
CA VAL A 167 11.56 12.73 -13.20
C VAL A 167 11.47 11.91 -11.95
N ILE A 168 10.24 11.56 -11.57
CA ILE A 168 9.94 10.67 -10.45
C ILE A 168 9.51 9.30 -10.97
N CYS A 169 10.24 8.26 -10.57
CA CYS A 169 9.97 6.88 -10.97
C CYS A 169 9.34 6.08 -9.84
N CYS A 170 8.31 5.30 -10.12
CA CYS A 170 7.63 4.46 -9.13
C CYS A 170 7.23 3.10 -9.70
N ALA A 171 7.50 2.03 -8.95
CA ALA A 171 6.92 0.71 -9.24
C ALA A 171 5.43 0.71 -8.90
N VAL A 172 4.59 0.17 -9.80
CA VAL A 172 3.13 0.21 -9.70
C VAL A 172 2.57 -1.20 -9.56
N GLY A 173 1.89 -1.45 -8.43
CA GLY A 173 1.10 -2.66 -8.19
C GLY A 173 -0.42 -2.36 -8.26
N THR A 174 -0.99 -1.76 -7.22
CA THR A 174 -2.43 -1.40 -7.12
C THR A 174 -2.74 0.06 -7.48
N GLY A 175 -1.78 0.81 -8.01
CA GLY A 175 -1.97 2.20 -8.45
C GLY A 175 -1.96 3.28 -7.37
N GLY A 176 -2.43 3.01 -6.15
CA GLY A 176 -2.63 4.07 -5.14
C GLY A 176 -1.37 4.85 -4.73
N THR A 177 -0.18 4.29 -4.86
CA THR A 177 1.07 5.02 -4.55
C THR A 177 1.39 6.05 -5.63
N ILE A 178 1.31 5.64 -6.90
CA ILE A 178 1.63 6.55 -8.00
C ILE A 178 0.61 7.69 -8.09
N VAL A 179 -0.66 7.44 -7.76
CA VAL A 179 -1.69 8.49 -7.72
C VAL A 179 -1.29 9.59 -6.72
N GLY A 180 -0.92 9.23 -5.48
CA GLY A 180 -0.49 10.21 -4.50
C GLY A 180 0.79 10.96 -4.91
N ILE A 181 1.75 10.27 -5.51
CA ILE A 181 2.97 10.90 -6.05
C ILE A 181 2.62 11.92 -7.16
N ILE A 182 1.68 11.58 -8.07
CA ILE A 182 1.25 12.48 -9.13
C ILE A 182 0.58 13.73 -8.55
N GLU A 183 -0.31 13.55 -7.57
CA GLU A 183 -1.02 14.66 -6.93
C GLU A 183 -0.09 15.61 -6.19
N SER A 184 0.99 15.09 -5.61
CA SER A 184 1.99 15.89 -4.88
C SER A 184 3.16 16.40 -5.72
N SER A 185 3.38 15.88 -6.95
CA SER A 185 4.46 16.34 -7.82
C SER A 185 4.21 17.74 -8.40
N SER A 186 5.29 18.49 -8.72
CA SER A 186 5.18 19.78 -9.37
C SER A 186 4.75 19.67 -10.84
N GLU A 187 4.32 20.77 -11.45
CA GLU A 187 3.91 20.80 -12.88
C GLU A 187 5.07 20.53 -13.85
N GLN A 188 6.30 20.84 -13.43
CA GLN A 188 7.51 20.63 -14.21
C GLN A 188 8.00 19.19 -14.16
N GLN A 189 7.58 18.43 -13.15
CA GLN A 189 8.03 17.05 -12.96
C GLN A 189 7.25 16.06 -13.84
N GLN A 190 7.97 15.10 -14.38
CA GLN A 190 7.39 13.93 -15.04
C GLN A 190 7.31 12.76 -14.07
N VAL A 191 6.14 12.12 -13.94
CA VAL A 191 5.98 10.90 -13.14
C VAL A 191 5.88 9.69 -14.05
N LEU A 192 6.78 8.70 -13.85
CA LEU A 192 6.83 7.45 -14.61
C LEU A 192 6.47 6.28 -13.70
N GLY A 193 5.42 5.55 -14.07
CA GLY A 193 5.00 4.32 -13.39
C GLY A 193 5.48 3.08 -14.13
N PHE A 194 6.16 2.18 -13.44
CA PHE A 194 6.60 0.90 -13.96
C PHE A 194 5.69 -0.21 -13.43
N SER A 195 4.86 -0.80 -14.31
CA SER A 195 3.96 -1.87 -13.92
C SER A 195 4.72 -3.11 -13.44
N ALA A 196 4.39 -3.60 -12.26
CA ALA A 196 4.90 -4.88 -11.74
C ALA A 196 4.21 -6.10 -12.38
N LEU A 197 3.12 -5.89 -13.11
CA LEU A 197 2.30 -6.93 -13.72
C LEU A 197 2.16 -6.67 -15.23
N LYS A 198 2.05 -7.73 -16.01
CA LYS A 198 1.78 -7.63 -17.46
C LYS A 198 0.32 -7.25 -17.71
N GLY A 199 0.07 -6.40 -18.70
CA GLY A 199 -1.27 -6.00 -19.17
C GLY A 199 -1.60 -4.54 -18.87
N ASP A 200 -2.66 -4.04 -19.50
CA ASP A 200 -3.08 -2.62 -19.48
C ASP A 200 -4.07 -2.29 -18.35
N PHE A 201 -4.46 -3.26 -17.53
CA PHE A 201 -5.48 -3.08 -16.48
C PHE A 201 -5.09 -2.01 -15.45
N LEU A 202 -3.81 -1.87 -15.10
CA LEU A 202 -3.32 -0.84 -14.18
C LEU A 202 -3.55 0.57 -14.72
N LYS A 203 -3.48 0.76 -16.03
CA LYS A 203 -3.78 2.06 -16.64
C LYS A 203 -5.24 2.43 -16.45
N GLN A 204 -6.14 1.47 -16.62
CA GLN A 204 -7.58 1.67 -16.39
C GLN A 204 -7.88 1.96 -14.92
N ASP A 205 -7.26 1.21 -13.99
CA ASP A 205 -7.44 1.41 -12.55
C ASP A 205 -6.94 2.79 -12.10
N ILE A 206 -5.81 3.26 -12.64
CA ILE A 206 -5.26 4.58 -12.31
C ILE A 206 -6.14 5.70 -12.90
N GLN A 207 -6.67 5.51 -14.11
CA GLN A 207 -7.53 6.50 -14.78
C GLN A 207 -8.89 6.70 -14.09
N GLN A 208 -9.32 5.80 -13.22
CA GLN A 208 -10.54 5.99 -12.41
C GLN A 208 -10.39 7.09 -11.37
N TRP A 209 -9.14 7.45 -11.02
CA TRP A 209 -8.88 8.55 -10.10
C TRP A 209 -8.86 9.88 -10.88
N PRO A 210 -9.46 10.96 -10.33
CA PRO A 210 -9.46 12.28 -10.97
C PRO A 210 -8.04 12.88 -10.89
N LEU A 211 -7.18 12.50 -11.83
CA LEU A 211 -5.80 12.96 -11.86
C LEU A 211 -5.70 14.32 -12.53
N PRO A 212 -5.03 15.32 -11.94
CA PRO A 212 -4.84 16.65 -12.50
C PRO A 212 -3.86 16.68 -13.69
N LYS A 213 -3.11 15.60 -13.94
CA LYS A 213 -2.03 15.54 -14.94
C LYS A 213 -2.07 14.28 -15.78
N THR A 214 -1.49 14.35 -16.97
CA THR A 214 -1.32 13.19 -17.86
C THR A 214 -0.24 12.26 -17.31
N VAL A 215 -0.66 11.08 -16.87
CA VAL A 215 0.25 10.01 -16.43
C VAL A 215 0.85 9.31 -17.64
N ARG A 216 2.16 9.27 -17.75
CA ARG A 216 2.85 8.37 -18.66
C ARG A 216 3.19 7.09 -17.92
N LEU A 217 2.42 6.03 -18.17
CA LEU A 217 2.83 4.69 -17.83
C LEU A 217 3.65 4.18 -19.01
N PRO A 218 4.97 4.00 -18.89
CA PRO A 218 5.70 3.27 -19.91
C PRO A 218 5.17 1.85 -19.91
N VAL A 219 4.34 1.58 -20.92
CA VAL A 219 3.84 0.25 -21.20
C VAL A 219 4.77 -0.26 -22.28
N ASN A 220 5.62 -1.21 -21.93
CA ASN A 220 6.04 -2.27 -22.86
C ASN A 220 7.19 -3.05 -22.24
N TRP A 221 6.84 -4.26 -21.84
CA TRP A 221 7.76 -5.39 -21.72
C TRP A 221 7.24 -6.51 -22.59
#